data_bad8f3e5e81ec245b99526f283667a43
#
_entry.id   bad8f3e5e81ec245b99526f283667a43
#
_cell.length_a   1.000
_cell.length_b   1.000
_cell.length_c   1.000
_cell.angle_alpha   90.00
_cell.angle_beta   90.00
_cell.angle_gamma   90.00
#
_symmetry.space_group_name_H-M   'P 1'
#
loop_
_entity.id
_entity.type
_entity.pdbx_description
1 polymer ?
#
loop_
_entity_poly.entity_id
_entity_poly.type
_entity_poly.pdbx_seq_one_letter_code
_entity_poly.pdbx_strand_id
1 'polypeptide(L)'
;MTPKKIIRRPVPDASADWGLQLPPLLKRLYQARGVRSDAELNYTLKALASPFDLRGIDRAVELIAEAIAGQQRILVLGDFDADGATSTTVAILGLQMMGAQAVDFRVPSRFSDGYGLTPGIIDRLEQEGALPDLLITVDNGIAAVDGVAAALKKGMRVVVTDHHLPGDELPPADAIVNPNQVGCPFLSKNAAGVGVMFYVLTALRRYMSEKGMLDGRGPNLGCLLDLVALGTVADVVPLDQNNRIFVEQGLRRIRQGEARPGILALLEVAGREHAQISATDLGFVVGPRLNAAGRLDDMSLGIACLLADSPDEARRLATELDQMNRDRRSIETGMKEQAQELLASLSLDIAGLPWGLALYDPDWHQGVIGILAARIREQTHRPVIAFAPDEGGELLKGSARSIPGLHIRDVLAAVDARNPGLLKKFGGHAMAAGMTIDAAALEAFSAAFDAAVREAITEEALEASITTDGPLAPHELTLDTAYTLKRSGPWGQHFPEPAFDGEFEVINQRIVGERHLKLVLRPRHGGDVLDGIAFNTGAEVPDFTRTGARIVYKPDANTFRGRTQLQLLVDYIEPADFGADLR
;
A
#
# COMPACT_ATOMS: atom_id res chain seq x y z
N MET A 1 23.70 4.24 -11.74
CA MET A 1 22.57 3.36 -11.35
C MET A 1 23.14 2.02 -10.93
N THR A 2 22.66 1.44 -9.84
CA THR A 2 23.06 0.08 -9.44
C THR A 2 22.67 -0.91 -10.54
N PRO A 3 23.58 -1.77 -11.01
CA PRO A 3 23.24 -2.80 -12.00
C PRO A 3 22.11 -3.68 -11.48
N LYS A 4 21.15 -4.01 -12.36
CA LYS A 4 20.02 -4.88 -12.02
C LYS A 4 19.94 -6.03 -13.00
N LYS A 5 19.72 -7.23 -12.48
CA LYS A 5 19.47 -8.41 -13.30
C LYS A 5 18.03 -8.36 -13.84
N ILE A 6 17.88 -8.32 -15.17
CA ILE A 6 16.55 -8.39 -15.80
C ILE A 6 16.08 -9.85 -15.79
N ILE A 7 14.98 -10.11 -15.13
CA ILE A 7 14.35 -11.44 -15.02
C ILE A 7 13.00 -11.38 -15.73
N ARG A 8 12.81 -12.22 -16.76
CA ARG A 8 11.51 -12.32 -17.42
C ARG A 8 10.57 -13.24 -16.64
N ARG A 9 9.36 -12.76 -16.40
CA ARG A 9 8.31 -13.52 -15.72
C ARG A 9 7.98 -14.78 -16.52
N PRO A 10 7.99 -15.97 -15.89
CA PRO A 10 7.60 -17.18 -16.58
C PRO A 10 6.12 -17.13 -16.94
N VAL A 11 5.80 -17.54 -18.15
CA VAL A 11 4.43 -17.80 -18.60
C VAL A 11 4.20 -19.30 -18.45
N PRO A 12 3.32 -19.75 -17.55
CA PRO A 12 3.02 -21.18 -17.43
C PRO A 12 2.47 -21.74 -18.74
N ASP A 13 2.89 -22.93 -19.12
CA ASP A 13 2.29 -23.71 -20.21
C ASP A 13 0.89 -24.21 -19.79
N ALA A 14 -0.02 -23.30 -19.56
CA ALA A 14 -1.36 -23.65 -19.19
C ALA A 14 -2.26 -23.67 -20.43
N SER A 15 -2.83 -24.84 -20.70
CA SER A 15 -4.03 -25.03 -21.50
C SER A 15 -5.24 -24.44 -20.77
N ALA A 16 -5.19 -23.16 -20.38
CA ALA A 16 -6.32 -22.46 -19.84
C ALA A 16 -7.37 -22.33 -20.94
N ASP A 17 -8.56 -22.83 -20.66
CA ASP A 17 -9.70 -22.67 -21.56
C ASP A 17 -10.20 -21.22 -21.46
N TRP A 18 -9.77 -20.39 -22.40
CA TRP A 18 -10.17 -19.01 -22.50
C TRP A 18 -11.36 -18.90 -23.44
N GLY A 19 -12.57 -18.76 -22.89
CA GLY A 19 -13.78 -18.51 -23.65
C GLY A 19 -13.82 -17.09 -24.26
N LEU A 20 -13.17 -16.12 -23.60
CA LEU A 20 -13.03 -14.75 -24.08
C LEU A 20 -11.96 -14.66 -25.19
N GLN A 21 -12.27 -13.97 -26.26
CA GLN A 21 -11.29 -13.60 -27.27
C GLN A 21 -10.44 -12.43 -26.76
N LEU A 22 -9.43 -12.74 -25.96
CA LEU A 22 -8.44 -11.74 -25.52
C LEU A 22 -7.34 -11.57 -26.57
N PRO A 23 -6.82 -10.34 -26.75
CA PRO A 23 -5.59 -10.14 -27.51
C PRO A 23 -4.47 -11.05 -26.97
N PRO A 24 -3.62 -11.65 -27.84
CA PRO A 24 -2.55 -12.57 -27.43
C PRO A 24 -1.64 -11.99 -26.33
N LEU A 25 -1.34 -10.69 -26.42
CA LEU A 25 -0.58 -9.97 -25.41
C LEU A 25 -1.25 -10.04 -24.03
N LEU A 26 -2.53 -9.71 -23.93
CA LEU A 26 -3.25 -9.74 -22.63
C LEU A 26 -3.35 -11.14 -22.07
N LYS A 27 -3.59 -12.13 -22.92
CA LYS A 27 -3.62 -13.53 -22.51
C LYS A 27 -2.29 -13.93 -21.85
N ARG A 28 -1.15 -13.63 -22.52
CA ARG A 28 0.19 -13.86 -21.98
C ARG A 28 0.41 -13.19 -20.63
N LEU A 29 0.00 -11.91 -20.51
CA LEU A 29 0.17 -11.12 -19.30
C LEU A 29 -0.64 -11.66 -18.11
N TYR A 30 -1.89 -12.07 -18.34
CA TYR A 30 -2.73 -12.64 -17.30
C TYR A 30 -2.23 -14.03 -16.88
N GLN A 31 -1.85 -14.89 -17.82
CA GLN A 31 -1.26 -16.20 -17.51
C GLN A 31 0.00 -16.06 -16.66
N ALA A 32 0.89 -15.11 -17.00
CA ALA A 32 2.09 -14.81 -16.23
C ALA A 32 1.80 -14.32 -14.80
N ARG A 33 0.57 -13.86 -14.52
CA ARG A 33 0.07 -13.45 -13.18
C ARG A 33 -0.79 -14.51 -12.50
N GLY A 34 -0.82 -15.74 -13.06
CA GLY A 34 -1.51 -16.88 -12.48
C GLY A 34 -3.01 -16.94 -12.76
N VAL A 35 -3.54 -16.09 -13.65
CA VAL A 35 -4.94 -16.18 -14.09
C VAL A 35 -5.13 -17.43 -14.96
N ARG A 36 -6.09 -18.27 -14.61
CA ARG A 36 -6.31 -19.58 -15.22
C ARG A 36 -7.57 -19.65 -16.08
N SER A 37 -8.52 -18.72 -15.87
CA SER A 37 -9.79 -18.72 -16.59
C SER A 37 -10.38 -17.33 -16.70
N ASP A 38 -11.34 -17.15 -17.60
CA ASP A 38 -12.11 -15.92 -17.78
C ASP A 38 -12.93 -15.55 -16.53
N ALA A 39 -13.32 -16.54 -15.72
CA ALA A 39 -14.06 -16.30 -14.49
C ALA A 39 -13.27 -15.43 -13.50
N GLU A 40 -11.93 -15.55 -13.51
CA GLU A 40 -11.06 -14.75 -12.64
C GLU A 40 -10.89 -13.29 -13.13
N LEU A 41 -11.32 -12.99 -14.36
CA LEU A 41 -11.39 -11.65 -14.95
C LEU A 41 -12.81 -11.04 -14.87
N ASN A 42 -13.74 -11.76 -14.25
CA ASN A 42 -15.07 -11.25 -13.99
C ASN A 42 -15.07 -10.35 -12.74
N TYR A 43 -15.03 -9.04 -12.97
CA TYR A 43 -15.00 -8.04 -11.90
C TYR A 43 -16.39 -7.49 -11.54
N THR A 44 -17.47 -8.28 -11.73
CA THR A 44 -18.81 -7.91 -11.26
C THR A 44 -18.97 -8.20 -9.77
N LEU A 45 -19.78 -7.41 -9.07
CA LEU A 45 -20.05 -7.61 -7.63
C LEU A 45 -20.65 -8.98 -7.28
N LYS A 46 -21.27 -9.66 -8.27
CA LYS A 46 -21.80 -11.02 -8.08
C LYS A 46 -20.72 -12.09 -7.91
N ALA A 47 -19.49 -11.79 -8.34
CA ALA A 47 -18.35 -12.68 -8.21
C ALA A 47 -17.56 -12.50 -6.89
N LEU A 48 -17.97 -11.56 -6.03
CA LEU A 48 -17.40 -11.43 -4.69
C LEU A 48 -17.66 -12.68 -3.87
N ALA A 49 -16.71 -13.00 -2.98
CA ALA A 49 -16.87 -14.04 -1.99
C ALA A 49 -18.06 -13.76 -1.06
N SER A 50 -18.64 -14.81 -0.49
CA SER A 50 -19.76 -14.66 0.44
C SER A 50 -19.30 -14.06 1.77
N PRO A 51 -19.93 -12.99 2.30
CA PRO A 51 -19.60 -12.48 3.62
C PRO A 51 -19.83 -13.50 4.74
N PHE A 52 -20.72 -14.47 4.53
CA PHE A 52 -21.06 -15.49 5.52
C PHE A 52 -20.00 -16.57 5.68
N ASP A 53 -18.97 -16.58 4.83
CA ASP A 53 -17.80 -17.42 4.99
C ASP A 53 -16.77 -16.79 5.96
N LEU A 54 -16.95 -15.52 6.37
CA LEU A 54 -16.10 -14.90 7.39
C LEU A 54 -16.47 -15.45 8.79
N ARG A 55 -15.48 -16.03 9.46
CA ARG A 55 -15.66 -16.53 10.83
C ARG A 55 -16.05 -15.38 11.76
N GLY A 56 -17.09 -15.60 12.58
CA GLY A 56 -17.59 -14.63 13.56
C GLY A 56 -18.58 -13.60 13.00
N ILE A 57 -18.86 -13.62 11.69
CA ILE A 57 -19.72 -12.65 11.02
C ILE A 57 -21.16 -12.64 11.60
N ASP A 58 -21.74 -13.81 11.87
CA ASP A 58 -23.11 -13.92 12.37
C ASP A 58 -23.26 -13.22 13.72
N ARG A 59 -22.33 -13.47 14.64
CA ARG A 59 -22.34 -12.83 15.96
C ARG A 59 -22.08 -11.33 15.87
N ALA A 60 -21.17 -10.90 15.00
CA ALA A 60 -20.89 -9.48 14.79
C ALA A 60 -22.13 -8.72 14.30
N VAL A 61 -22.84 -9.26 13.29
CA VAL A 61 -24.03 -8.59 12.75
C VAL A 61 -25.20 -8.58 13.75
N GLU A 62 -25.35 -9.61 14.58
CA GLU A 62 -26.34 -9.61 15.68
C GLU A 62 -26.08 -8.46 16.65
N LEU A 63 -24.85 -8.35 17.16
CA LEU A 63 -24.46 -7.31 18.12
C LEU A 63 -24.64 -5.90 17.55
N ILE A 64 -24.24 -5.70 16.28
CA ILE A 64 -24.38 -4.39 15.63
C ILE A 64 -25.86 -4.06 15.38
N ALA A 65 -26.67 -5.04 14.92
CA ALA A 65 -28.10 -4.84 14.70
C ALA A 65 -28.84 -4.52 16.01
N GLU A 66 -28.50 -5.21 17.11
CA GLU A 66 -29.03 -4.90 18.44
C GLU A 66 -28.69 -3.47 18.88
N ALA A 67 -27.43 -3.04 18.66
CA ALA A 67 -26.99 -1.70 19.01
C ALA A 67 -27.74 -0.63 18.20
N ILE A 68 -27.96 -0.87 16.89
CA ILE A 68 -28.74 0.03 16.03
C ILE A 68 -30.19 0.09 16.48
N ALA A 69 -30.84 -1.07 16.71
CA ALA A 69 -32.24 -1.12 17.15
C ALA A 69 -32.45 -0.45 18.52
N GLY A 70 -31.47 -0.62 19.42
CA GLY A 70 -31.48 0.00 20.74
C GLY A 70 -31.01 1.47 20.76
N GLN A 71 -30.67 2.05 19.62
CA GLN A 71 -30.09 3.40 19.49
C GLN A 71 -28.93 3.62 20.46
N GLN A 72 -28.09 2.59 20.61
CA GLN A 72 -26.94 2.59 21.49
C GLN A 72 -25.78 3.43 20.90
N ARG A 73 -24.90 3.90 21.77
CA ARG A 73 -23.70 4.63 21.37
C ARG A 73 -22.68 3.64 20.77
N ILE A 74 -22.36 3.83 19.50
CA ILE A 74 -21.39 3.03 18.77
C ILE A 74 -20.13 3.88 18.56
N LEU A 75 -18.98 3.37 18.97
CA LEU A 75 -17.69 3.98 18.70
C LEU A 75 -16.90 3.10 17.73
N VAL A 76 -16.44 3.69 16.64
CA VAL A 76 -15.53 3.05 15.69
C VAL A 76 -14.11 3.47 16.03
N LEU A 77 -13.24 2.52 16.36
CA LEU A 77 -11.81 2.76 16.60
C LEU A 77 -11.03 2.34 15.34
N GLY A 78 -10.52 3.32 14.60
CA GLY A 78 -9.73 3.13 13.38
C GLY A 78 -8.25 2.95 13.62
N ASP A 79 -7.49 2.87 12.52
CA ASP A 79 -6.03 2.98 12.50
C ASP A 79 -5.60 4.32 11.89
N PHE A 80 -4.32 4.67 12.05
CA PHE A 80 -3.74 5.97 11.67
C PHE A 80 -3.19 6.00 10.23
N ASP A 81 -3.62 5.11 9.35
CA ASP A 81 -3.25 5.10 7.93
C ASP A 81 -4.47 5.19 7.01
N ALA A 82 -4.24 5.11 5.70
CA ALA A 82 -5.31 5.29 4.71
C ALA A 82 -6.33 4.13 4.73
N ASP A 83 -5.94 2.89 5.08
CA ASP A 83 -6.89 1.79 5.21
C ASP A 83 -7.74 1.98 6.47
N GLY A 84 -7.13 2.32 7.61
CA GLY A 84 -7.85 2.68 8.83
C GLY A 84 -8.81 3.85 8.62
N ALA A 85 -8.40 4.90 7.90
CA ALA A 85 -9.26 6.05 7.59
C ALA A 85 -10.44 5.67 6.69
N THR A 86 -10.22 4.89 5.63
CA THR A 86 -11.29 4.43 4.75
C THR A 86 -12.21 3.43 5.43
N SER A 87 -11.66 2.53 6.25
CA SER A 87 -12.40 1.57 7.08
C SER A 87 -13.34 2.29 8.05
N THR A 88 -12.83 3.30 8.76
CA THR A 88 -13.61 4.15 9.68
C THR A 88 -14.72 4.88 8.93
N THR A 89 -14.40 5.49 7.79
CA THR A 89 -15.40 6.21 6.97
C THR A 89 -16.49 5.26 6.47
N VAL A 90 -16.13 4.09 5.96
CA VAL A 90 -17.08 3.05 5.50
C VAL A 90 -17.95 2.57 6.65
N ALA A 91 -17.38 2.34 7.83
CA ALA A 91 -18.13 1.94 9.01
C ALA A 91 -19.18 3.00 9.41
N ILE A 92 -18.78 4.27 9.55
CA ILE A 92 -19.67 5.36 9.94
C ILE A 92 -20.81 5.50 8.95
N LEU A 93 -20.49 5.67 7.66
CA LEU A 93 -21.50 5.87 6.61
C LEU A 93 -22.44 4.67 6.50
N GLY A 94 -21.90 3.45 6.51
CA GLY A 94 -22.70 2.23 6.42
C GLY A 94 -23.64 2.03 7.60
N LEU A 95 -23.17 2.27 8.84
CA LEU A 95 -24.00 2.18 10.04
C LEU A 95 -25.10 3.26 10.07
N GLN A 96 -24.78 4.49 9.68
CA GLN A 96 -25.77 5.58 9.55
C GLN A 96 -26.82 5.26 8.48
N MET A 97 -26.42 4.74 7.32
CA MET A 97 -27.33 4.29 6.27
C MET A 97 -28.29 3.19 6.75
N MET A 98 -27.91 2.40 7.76
CA MET A 98 -28.73 1.36 8.38
C MET A 98 -29.51 1.84 9.62
N GLY A 99 -29.47 3.14 9.93
CA GLY A 99 -30.30 3.76 10.95
C GLY A 99 -29.62 3.98 12.31
N ALA A 100 -28.32 3.76 12.44
CA ALA A 100 -27.58 4.14 13.63
C ALA A 100 -27.50 5.68 13.74
N GLN A 101 -27.93 6.25 14.87
CA GLN A 101 -27.96 7.69 15.09
C GLN A 101 -26.75 8.18 15.91
N ALA A 102 -26.26 7.37 16.84
CA ALA A 102 -25.17 7.71 17.76
C ALA A 102 -23.89 6.94 17.38
N VAL A 103 -23.28 7.31 16.26
CA VAL A 103 -22.01 6.73 15.78
C VAL A 103 -20.94 7.80 15.78
N ASP A 104 -19.84 7.54 16.46
CA ASP A 104 -18.66 8.40 16.52
C ASP A 104 -17.40 7.58 16.23
N PHE A 105 -16.25 8.22 16.06
CA PHE A 105 -14.98 7.54 15.84
C PHE A 105 -13.86 8.09 16.71
N ARG A 106 -12.83 7.27 16.90
CA ARG A 106 -11.51 7.67 17.42
C ARG A 106 -10.42 7.01 16.61
N VAL A 107 -9.27 7.69 16.55
CA VAL A 107 -8.05 7.15 15.97
C VAL A 107 -6.93 7.25 17.00
N PRO A 108 -6.16 6.17 17.22
CA PRO A 108 -4.98 6.22 18.08
C PRO A 108 -3.93 7.17 17.51
N SER A 109 -3.26 7.93 18.36
CA SER A 109 -2.07 8.68 17.96
C SER A 109 -0.87 7.73 17.84
N ARG A 110 -0.23 7.72 16.69
CA ARG A 110 1.02 6.97 16.46
C ARG A 110 2.11 7.29 17.48
N PHE A 111 2.11 8.51 17.98
CA PHE A 111 3.16 9.03 18.87
C PHE A 111 2.92 8.70 20.34
N SER A 112 1.68 8.85 20.82
CA SER A 112 1.33 8.70 22.24
C SER A 112 0.65 7.38 22.60
N ASP A 113 -0.20 6.82 21.72
CA ASP A 113 -1.05 5.67 22.06
C ASP A 113 -0.49 4.33 21.60
N GLY A 114 0.42 4.37 20.62
CA GLY A 114 0.93 3.18 19.95
C GLY A 114 -0.03 2.67 18.88
N TYR A 115 -0.06 1.35 18.67
CA TYR A 115 -0.86 0.72 17.61
C TYR A 115 -2.13 0.08 18.17
N GLY A 116 -3.28 0.38 17.53
CA GLY A 116 -4.56 -0.25 17.78
C GLY A 116 -5.17 0.09 19.16
N LEU A 117 -6.09 -0.76 19.60
CA LEU A 117 -6.80 -0.59 20.87
C LEU A 117 -5.90 -0.91 22.07
N THR A 118 -5.64 0.07 22.93
CA THR A 118 -4.84 -0.07 24.14
C THR A 118 -5.66 0.24 25.39
N PRO A 119 -5.29 -0.25 26.60
CA PRO A 119 -5.93 0.13 27.87
C PRO A 119 -5.93 1.65 28.09
N GLY A 120 -4.86 2.36 27.67
CA GLY A 120 -4.78 3.82 27.82
C GLY A 120 -5.84 4.58 27.03
N ILE A 121 -6.25 4.07 25.87
CA ILE A 121 -7.36 4.64 25.09
C ILE A 121 -8.68 4.47 25.87
N ILE A 122 -8.91 3.31 26.46
CA ILE A 122 -10.10 3.03 27.26
C ILE A 122 -10.18 3.94 28.49
N ASP A 123 -9.05 4.12 29.19
CA ASP A 123 -8.98 5.00 30.36
C ASP A 123 -9.27 6.46 29.99
N ARG A 124 -8.80 6.90 28.83
CA ARG A 124 -9.09 8.25 28.29
C ARG A 124 -10.56 8.41 27.94
N LEU A 125 -11.17 7.44 27.26
CA LEU A 125 -12.61 7.46 26.96
C LEU A 125 -13.46 7.52 28.25
N GLU A 126 -13.04 6.84 29.31
CA GLU A 126 -13.70 6.92 30.61
C GLU A 126 -13.59 8.32 31.23
N GLN A 127 -12.37 8.90 31.21
CA GLN A 127 -12.14 10.25 31.77
C GLN A 127 -12.94 11.32 31.00
N GLU A 128 -13.12 11.16 29.71
CA GLU A 128 -13.94 12.03 28.86
C GLU A 128 -15.44 11.78 29.02
N GLY A 129 -15.86 10.73 29.72
CA GLY A 129 -17.29 10.33 29.80
C GLY A 129 -17.83 9.84 28.45
N ALA A 130 -16.96 9.34 27.59
CA ALA A 130 -17.25 8.98 26.20
C ALA A 130 -17.30 7.47 25.95
N LEU A 131 -17.43 6.64 27.00
CA LEU A 131 -17.55 5.19 26.86
C LEU A 131 -18.77 4.82 26.01
N PRO A 132 -18.60 4.02 24.92
CA PRO A 132 -19.71 3.55 24.12
C PRO A 132 -20.40 2.32 24.73
N ASP A 133 -21.58 1.98 24.23
CA ASP A 133 -22.23 0.70 24.51
C ASP A 133 -21.62 -0.42 23.64
N LEU A 134 -21.24 -0.08 22.40
CA LEU A 134 -20.57 -0.97 21.43
C LEU A 134 -19.33 -0.29 20.88
N LEU A 135 -18.18 -0.96 21.04
CA LEU A 135 -16.91 -0.59 20.41
C LEU A 135 -16.67 -1.50 19.21
N ILE A 136 -16.43 -0.90 18.04
CA ILE A 136 -16.05 -1.63 16.81
C ILE A 136 -14.64 -1.20 16.45
N THR A 137 -13.68 -2.12 16.42
CA THR A 137 -12.36 -1.82 15.83
C THR A 137 -12.40 -2.08 14.33
N VAL A 138 -11.73 -1.26 13.55
CA VAL A 138 -11.59 -1.42 12.11
C VAL A 138 -10.13 -1.32 11.73
N ASP A 139 -9.64 -2.29 10.95
CA ASP A 139 -8.24 -2.38 10.52
C ASP A 139 -7.23 -2.52 11.67
N ASN A 140 -7.71 -2.93 12.84
CA ASN A 140 -6.90 -3.23 14.02
C ASN A 140 -7.70 -4.08 15.00
N GLY A 141 -7.04 -4.56 16.05
CA GLY A 141 -7.71 -5.18 17.17
C GLY A 141 -7.45 -6.67 17.34
N ILE A 142 -7.02 -7.42 16.32
CA ILE A 142 -6.78 -8.86 16.43
C ILE A 142 -5.67 -9.22 17.44
N ALA A 143 -4.75 -8.31 17.68
CA ALA A 143 -3.67 -8.45 18.66
C ALA A 143 -3.90 -7.64 19.95
N ALA A 144 -5.05 -6.98 20.09
CA ALA A 144 -5.34 -6.04 21.18
C ALA A 144 -5.95 -6.74 22.41
N VAL A 145 -5.32 -7.80 22.93
CA VAL A 145 -5.83 -8.62 24.05
C VAL A 145 -6.14 -7.75 25.27
N ASP A 146 -5.18 -6.96 25.73
CA ASP A 146 -5.32 -6.13 26.94
C ASP A 146 -6.33 -4.98 26.73
N GLY A 147 -6.34 -4.36 25.55
CA GLY A 147 -7.26 -3.28 25.23
C GLY A 147 -8.71 -3.75 25.20
N VAL A 148 -8.98 -4.89 24.57
CA VAL A 148 -10.30 -5.52 24.55
C VAL A 148 -10.74 -5.93 25.95
N ALA A 149 -9.84 -6.55 26.74
CA ALA A 149 -10.13 -6.91 28.12
C ALA A 149 -10.46 -5.68 29.00
N ALA A 150 -9.75 -4.56 28.79
CA ALA A 150 -10.05 -3.30 29.48
C ALA A 150 -11.44 -2.75 29.09
N ALA A 151 -11.80 -2.79 27.81
CA ALA A 151 -13.11 -2.36 27.32
C ALA A 151 -14.26 -3.18 27.94
N LEU A 152 -14.13 -4.51 27.94
CA LEU A 152 -15.12 -5.40 28.55
C LEU A 152 -15.30 -5.16 30.07
N LYS A 153 -14.19 -4.89 30.79
CA LYS A 153 -14.25 -4.55 32.22
C LYS A 153 -15.04 -3.27 32.51
N LYS A 154 -15.13 -2.36 31.54
CA LYS A 154 -15.94 -1.15 31.62
C LYS A 154 -17.39 -1.35 31.15
N GLY A 155 -17.78 -2.58 30.84
CA GLY A 155 -19.14 -2.94 30.44
C GLY A 155 -19.48 -2.69 28.97
N MET A 156 -18.48 -2.36 28.13
CA MET A 156 -18.66 -2.24 26.69
C MET A 156 -18.76 -3.62 26.04
N ARG A 157 -19.52 -3.73 24.94
CA ARG A 157 -19.41 -4.85 24.01
C ARG A 157 -18.36 -4.52 22.96
N VAL A 158 -17.63 -5.51 22.47
CA VAL A 158 -16.53 -5.30 21.54
C VAL A 158 -16.67 -6.21 20.32
N VAL A 159 -16.69 -5.61 19.13
CA VAL A 159 -16.59 -6.28 17.85
C VAL A 159 -15.25 -5.90 17.21
N VAL A 160 -14.40 -6.88 16.97
CA VAL A 160 -13.12 -6.68 16.24
C VAL A 160 -13.35 -6.97 14.77
N THR A 161 -13.03 -6.00 13.89
CA THR A 161 -12.90 -6.22 12.45
C THR A 161 -11.48 -5.88 12.02
N ASP A 162 -10.77 -6.85 11.48
CA ASP A 162 -9.35 -6.73 11.19
C ASP A 162 -8.94 -7.68 10.07
N HIS A 163 -7.77 -7.50 9.51
CA HIS A 163 -7.19 -8.39 8.49
C HIS A 163 -5.74 -8.80 8.80
N HIS A 164 -5.16 -8.23 9.83
CA HIS A 164 -3.80 -8.58 10.25
C HIS A 164 -3.72 -10.02 10.75
N LEU A 165 -2.50 -10.57 10.75
CA LEU A 165 -2.27 -11.92 11.28
C LEU A 165 -2.51 -11.94 12.79
N PRO A 166 -3.25 -12.93 13.30
CA PRO A 166 -3.46 -13.08 14.73
C PRO A 166 -2.15 -13.42 15.45
N GLY A 167 -2.06 -12.99 16.70
CA GLY A 167 -1.02 -13.47 17.63
C GLY A 167 -1.31 -14.88 18.15
N ASP A 168 -0.52 -15.33 19.13
CA ASP A 168 -0.70 -16.63 19.78
C ASP A 168 -2.01 -16.70 20.58
N GLU A 169 -2.48 -15.55 21.09
CA GLU A 169 -3.73 -15.40 21.83
C GLU A 169 -4.65 -14.41 21.10
N LEU A 170 -5.93 -14.78 21.00
CA LEU A 170 -6.96 -13.89 20.46
C LEU A 170 -7.56 -12.99 21.55
N PRO A 171 -7.93 -11.74 21.23
CA PRO A 171 -8.58 -10.87 22.20
C PRO A 171 -9.94 -11.46 22.61
N PRO A 172 -10.39 -11.27 23.89
CA PRO A 172 -11.64 -11.81 24.40
C PRO A 172 -12.88 -11.03 23.93
N ALA A 173 -12.92 -10.58 22.67
CA ALA A 173 -13.99 -9.80 22.09
C ALA A 173 -15.30 -10.61 21.97
N ASP A 174 -16.45 -9.92 22.00
CA ASP A 174 -17.78 -10.55 21.81
C ASP A 174 -17.94 -11.14 20.42
N ALA A 175 -17.28 -10.55 19.40
CA ALA A 175 -17.13 -11.10 18.07
C ALA A 175 -15.82 -10.66 17.43
N ILE A 176 -15.22 -11.53 16.61
CA ILE A 176 -14.03 -11.24 15.81
C ILE A 176 -14.31 -11.61 14.36
N VAL A 177 -14.20 -10.66 13.45
CA VAL A 177 -14.31 -10.86 12.01
C VAL A 177 -12.95 -10.53 11.39
N ASN A 178 -12.21 -11.58 11.03
CA ASN A 178 -10.91 -11.46 10.40
C ASN A 178 -10.68 -12.70 9.51
N PRO A 179 -10.37 -12.53 8.20
CA PRO A 179 -10.15 -13.64 7.28
C PRO A 179 -8.96 -14.54 7.66
N ASN A 180 -8.00 -14.00 8.42
CA ASN A 180 -6.77 -14.67 8.83
C ASN A 180 -6.88 -15.44 10.15
N GLN A 181 -8.07 -15.50 10.78
CA GLN A 181 -8.30 -16.38 11.92
C GLN A 181 -8.10 -17.84 11.51
N VAL A 182 -7.51 -18.64 12.41
CA VAL A 182 -7.33 -20.07 12.21
C VAL A 182 -8.68 -20.75 11.93
N GLY A 183 -8.77 -21.48 10.83
CA GLY A 183 -9.99 -22.18 10.42
C GLY A 183 -11.09 -21.28 9.82
N CYS A 184 -10.83 -20.04 9.51
CA CYS A 184 -11.77 -19.21 8.75
C CYS A 184 -11.87 -19.71 7.30
N PRO A 185 -13.06 -20.05 6.78
CA PRO A 185 -13.22 -20.58 5.42
C PRO A 185 -13.23 -19.50 4.33
N PHE A 186 -13.20 -18.21 4.68
CA PHE A 186 -13.25 -17.13 3.71
C PHE A 186 -12.08 -17.21 2.71
N LEU A 187 -12.39 -17.13 1.42
CA LEU A 187 -11.43 -17.42 0.35
C LEU A 187 -10.31 -16.37 0.22
N SER A 188 -10.66 -15.07 0.32
CA SER A 188 -9.68 -14.00 0.21
C SER A 188 -9.01 -13.72 1.55
N LYS A 189 -7.80 -14.25 1.74
CA LYS A 189 -6.96 -13.94 2.91
C LYS A 189 -6.29 -12.57 2.84
N ASN A 190 -6.44 -11.92 1.69
CA ASN A 190 -5.79 -10.66 1.36
C ASN A 190 -6.75 -9.45 1.43
N ALA A 191 -7.97 -9.62 1.95
CA ALA A 191 -8.87 -8.49 2.11
C ALA A 191 -8.24 -7.45 3.03
N ALA A 192 -8.22 -6.17 2.64
CA ALA A 192 -7.82 -5.05 3.50
C ALA A 192 -8.86 -4.79 4.60
N GLY A 193 -8.52 -4.03 5.64
CA GLY A 193 -9.43 -3.70 6.73
C GLY A 193 -10.74 -3.11 6.24
N VAL A 194 -10.70 -2.20 5.28
CA VAL A 194 -11.90 -1.61 4.65
C VAL A 194 -12.74 -2.65 3.91
N GLY A 195 -12.12 -3.64 3.28
CA GLY A 195 -12.81 -4.76 2.63
C GLY A 195 -13.55 -5.64 3.64
N VAL A 196 -12.93 -5.94 4.78
CA VAL A 196 -13.54 -6.69 5.88
C VAL A 196 -14.75 -5.92 6.41
N MET A 197 -14.61 -4.63 6.70
CA MET A 197 -15.72 -3.81 7.17
C MET A 197 -16.86 -3.72 6.15
N PHE A 198 -16.57 -3.61 4.87
CA PHE A 198 -17.58 -3.64 3.82
C PHE A 198 -18.35 -4.97 3.78
N TYR A 199 -17.68 -6.09 4.03
CA TYR A 199 -18.34 -7.39 4.16
C TYR A 199 -19.23 -7.47 5.40
N VAL A 200 -18.80 -6.93 6.53
CA VAL A 200 -19.62 -6.84 7.75
C VAL A 200 -20.90 -6.05 7.46
N LEU A 201 -20.80 -4.89 6.81
CA LEU A 201 -21.96 -4.08 6.43
C LEU A 201 -22.88 -4.81 5.43
N THR A 202 -22.31 -5.56 4.50
CA THR A 202 -23.09 -6.35 3.53
C THR A 202 -23.88 -7.45 4.22
N ALA A 203 -23.27 -8.16 5.16
CA ALA A 203 -23.93 -9.18 5.98
C ALA A 203 -24.98 -8.56 6.91
N LEU A 204 -24.64 -7.44 7.57
CA LEU A 204 -25.53 -6.69 8.45
C LEU A 204 -26.80 -6.24 7.72
N ARG A 205 -26.65 -5.64 6.53
CA ARG A 205 -27.78 -5.23 5.70
C ARG A 205 -28.71 -6.42 5.40
N ARG A 206 -28.14 -7.57 5.03
CA ARG A 206 -28.92 -8.76 4.77
C ARG A 206 -29.64 -9.26 6.02
N TYR A 207 -28.93 -9.38 7.15
CA TYR A 207 -29.49 -9.79 8.42
C TYR A 207 -30.66 -8.89 8.85
N MET A 208 -30.48 -7.57 8.83
CA MET A 208 -31.50 -6.60 9.22
C MET A 208 -32.71 -6.63 8.25
N SER A 209 -32.49 -6.82 6.95
CA SER A 209 -33.55 -6.98 5.96
C SER A 209 -34.38 -8.26 6.22
N GLU A 210 -33.71 -9.40 6.46
CA GLU A 210 -34.38 -10.69 6.78
C GLU A 210 -35.18 -10.63 8.10
N LYS A 211 -34.75 -9.80 9.05
CA LYS A 211 -35.44 -9.54 10.33
C LYS A 211 -36.51 -8.46 10.23
N GLY A 212 -36.73 -7.86 9.05
CA GLY A 212 -37.70 -6.78 8.87
C GLY A 212 -37.32 -5.47 9.57
N MET A 213 -36.05 -5.26 9.88
CA MET A 213 -35.53 -4.05 10.50
C MET A 213 -35.21 -2.93 9.50
N LEU A 214 -35.20 -3.25 8.20
CA LEU A 214 -34.97 -2.33 7.10
C LEU A 214 -36.11 -2.38 6.10
N ASP A 215 -36.39 -1.27 5.43
CA ASP A 215 -37.35 -1.22 4.34
C ASP A 215 -36.80 -1.97 3.11
N GLY A 216 -37.48 -3.01 2.68
CA GLY A 216 -37.11 -3.82 1.53
C GLY A 216 -35.71 -4.44 1.66
N ARG A 217 -34.83 -4.14 0.69
CA ARG A 217 -33.48 -4.68 0.65
C ARG A 217 -32.46 -3.82 1.44
N GLY A 218 -32.92 -2.74 2.05
CA GLY A 218 -32.06 -1.77 2.72
C GLY A 218 -31.21 -0.91 1.75
N PRO A 219 -30.27 -0.13 2.28
CA PRO A 219 -29.50 0.84 1.51
C PRO A 219 -28.54 0.22 0.48
N ASN A 220 -28.24 0.99 -0.57
CA ASN A 220 -27.25 0.59 -1.57
C ASN A 220 -25.82 0.86 -1.08
N LEU A 221 -25.16 -0.16 -0.54
CA LEU A 221 -23.75 -0.06 -0.08
C LEU A 221 -22.74 0.09 -1.22
N GLY A 222 -23.14 -0.12 -2.47
CA GLY A 222 -22.28 0.08 -3.63
C GLY A 222 -21.73 1.51 -3.75
N CYS A 223 -22.39 2.49 -3.13
CA CYS A 223 -21.90 3.86 -3.09
C CYS A 223 -20.60 4.04 -2.26
N LEU A 224 -20.21 3.06 -1.44
CA LEU A 224 -19.01 3.06 -0.62
C LEU A 224 -17.80 2.39 -1.31
N LEU A 225 -17.96 1.84 -2.51
CA LEU A 225 -16.91 1.08 -3.18
C LEU A 225 -15.70 1.93 -3.63
N ASP A 226 -15.87 3.21 -3.80
CA ASP A 226 -14.77 4.15 -4.03
C ASP A 226 -13.81 4.21 -2.83
N LEU A 227 -14.34 4.25 -1.61
CA LEU A 227 -13.57 4.17 -0.36
C LEU A 227 -12.92 2.79 -0.21
N VAL A 228 -13.67 1.72 -0.49
CA VAL A 228 -13.14 0.34 -0.42
C VAL A 228 -11.98 0.15 -1.39
N ALA A 229 -12.09 0.67 -2.62
CA ALA A 229 -10.99 0.62 -3.58
C ALA A 229 -9.77 1.39 -3.11
N LEU A 230 -9.98 2.58 -2.53
CA LEU A 230 -8.89 3.42 -2.03
C LEU A 230 -8.12 2.74 -0.90
N GLY A 231 -8.79 2.22 0.14
CA GLY A 231 -8.12 1.54 1.25
C GLY A 231 -7.42 0.27 0.78
N THR A 232 -8.10 -0.58 -0.02
CA THR A 232 -7.51 -1.81 -0.57
C THR A 232 -6.20 -1.55 -1.33
N VAL A 233 -6.14 -0.49 -2.13
CA VAL A 233 -4.91 -0.15 -2.88
C VAL A 233 -3.86 0.50 -1.97
N ALA A 234 -4.28 1.37 -1.04
CA ALA A 234 -3.37 2.10 -0.17
C ALA A 234 -2.66 1.22 0.86
N ASP A 235 -3.32 0.15 1.32
CA ASP A 235 -2.76 -0.86 2.23
C ASP A 235 -1.78 -1.82 1.53
N VAL A 236 -1.73 -1.78 0.20
CA VAL A 236 -0.78 -2.59 -0.60
C VAL A 236 -1.02 -4.11 -0.43
N VAL A 237 -2.24 -4.53 -0.14
CA VAL A 237 -2.60 -5.96 -0.09
C VAL A 237 -2.52 -6.61 -1.47
N PRO A 238 -2.23 -7.92 -1.55
CA PRO A 238 -2.28 -8.65 -2.81
C PRO A 238 -3.62 -8.50 -3.51
N LEU A 239 -3.58 -8.11 -4.80
CA LEU A 239 -4.78 -7.99 -5.63
C LEU A 239 -5.22 -9.37 -6.15
N ASP A 240 -5.70 -10.23 -5.26
CA ASP A 240 -6.42 -11.43 -5.66
C ASP A 240 -7.73 -11.08 -6.40
N GLN A 241 -8.47 -12.06 -6.88
CA GLN A 241 -9.70 -11.81 -7.63
C GLN A 241 -10.68 -10.93 -6.85
N ASN A 242 -10.84 -11.19 -5.56
CA ASN A 242 -11.78 -10.47 -4.70
C ASN A 242 -11.42 -8.98 -4.59
N ASN A 243 -10.15 -8.70 -4.31
CA ASN A 243 -9.64 -7.32 -4.23
C ASN A 243 -9.70 -6.60 -5.58
N ARG A 244 -9.43 -7.31 -6.69
CA ARG A 244 -9.60 -6.74 -8.04
C ARG A 244 -11.03 -6.32 -8.32
N ILE A 245 -12.03 -7.07 -7.82
CA ILE A 245 -13.43 -6.67 -7.94
C ILE A 245 -13.69 -5.36 -7.20
N PHE A 246 -13.26 -5.25 -5.95
CA PHE A 246 -13.40 -4.01 -5.18
C PHE A 246 -12.75 -2.82 -5.88
N VAL A 247 -11.50 -2.98 -6.29
CA VAL A 247 -10.73 -1.90 -6.92
C VAL A 247 -11.36 -1.48 -8.25
N GLU A 248 -11.76 -2.42 -9.11
CA GLU A 248 -12.38 -2.09 -10.39
C GLU A 248 -13.74 -1.41 -10.22
N GLN A 249 -14.58 -1.88 -9.29
CA GLN A 249 -15.89 -1.29 -9.05
C GLN A 249 -15.76 0.13 -8.46
N GLY A 250 -14.82 0.35 -7.54
CA GLY A 250 -14.54 1.68 -7.01
C GLY A 250 -13.97 2.63 -8.06
N LEU A 251 -12.99 2.17 -8.87
CA LEU A 251 -12.44 2.97 -9.97
C LEU A 251 -13.49 3.38 -10.98
N ARG A 252 -14.46 2.50 -11.31
CA ARG A 252 -15.59 2.84 -12.19
C ARG A 252 -16.39 4.00 -11.65
N ARG A 253 -16.74 3.96 -10.36
CA ARG A 253 -17.49 5.05 -9.71
C ARG A 253 -16.70 6.35 -9.73
N ILE A 254 -15.42 6.32 -9.37
CA ILE A 254 -14.58 7.51 -9.36
C ILE A 254 -14.48 8.10 -10.78
N ARG A 255 -14.25 7.26 -11.80
CA ARG A 255 -14.18 7.69 -13.20
C ARG A 255 -15.48 8.31 -13.72
N GLN A 256 -16.62 7.90 -13.19
CA GLN A 256 -17.94 8.46 -13.49
C GLN A 256 -18.26 9.74 -12.72
N GLY A 257 -17.40 10.17 -11.79
CA GLY A 257 -17.64 11.31 -10.92
C GLY A 257 -18.65 11.04 -9.80
N GLU A 258 -18.97 9.77 -9.55
CA GLU A 258 -19.94 9.33 -8.51
C GLU A 258 -19.26 9.03 -7.16
N ALA A 259 -17.99 9.35 -7.00
CA ALA A 259 -17.25 9.12 -5.76
C ALA A 259 -17.58 10.17 -4.70
N ARG A 260 -17.16 9.87 -3.46
CA ARG A 260 -17.22 10.83 -2.34
C ARG A 260 -16.51 12.13 -2.71
N PRO A 261 -17.06 13.29 -2.31
CA PRO A 261 -16.45 14.58 -2.56
C PRO A 261 -14.98 14.68 -2.11
N GLY A 262 -14.63 14.05 -0.98
CA GLY A 262 -13.26 14.00 -0.46
C GLY A 262 -12.27 13.33 -1.42
N ILE A 263 -12.66 12.21 -2.05
CA ILE A 263 -11.80 11.52 -3.03
C ILE A 263 -11.62 12.38 -4.28
N LEU A 264 -12.70 12.98 -4.79
CA LEU A 264 -12.65 13.87 -5.96
C LEU A 264 -11.78 15.10 -5.69
N ALA A 265 -11.92 15.70 -4.51
CA ALA A 265 -11.12 16.85 -4.10
C ALA A 265 -9.62 16.50 -3.96
N LEU A 266 -9.27 15.33 -3.40
CA LEU A 266 -7.89 14.86 -3.32
C LEU A 266 -7.25 14.64 -4.69
N LEU A 267 -8.02 14.16 -5.67
CA LEU A 267 -7.57 14.04 -7.06
C LEU A 267 -7.39 15.42 -7.71
N GLU A 268 -8.33 16.33 -7.51
CA GLU A 268 -8.29 17.69 -8.06
C GLU A 268 -7.08 18.49 -7.56
N VAL A 269 -6.82 18.52 -6.24
CA VAL A 269 -5.64 19.23 -5.68
C VAL A 269 -4.32 18.59 -6.12
N ALA A 270 -4.35 17.32 -6.51
CA ALA A 270 -3.22 16.62 -7.10
C ALA A 270 -3.07 16.85 -8.61
N GLY A 271 -3.97 17.59 -9.25
CA GLY A 271 -3.97 17.81 -10.69
C GLY A 271 -4.30 16.56 -11.51
N ARG A 272 -5.14 15.66 -10.97
CA ARG A 272 -5.57 14.43 -11.63
C ARG A 272 -7.03 14.52 -12.08
N GLU A 273 -7.28 14.18 -13.34
CA GLU A 273 -8.64 14.06 -13.89
C GLU A 273 -9.23 12.71 -13.44
N HIS A 274 -10.31 12.74 -12.67
CA HIS A 274 -10.95 11.53 -12.15
C HIS A 274 -11.35 10.53 -13.24
N ALA A 275 -11.72 10.99 -14.45
CA ALA A 275 -12.12 10.13 -15.56
C ALA A 275 -10.99 9.23 -16.10
N GLN A 276 -9.72 9.54 -15.81
CA GLN A 276 -8.54 8.85 -16.36
C GLN A 276 -7.73 8.09 -15.31
N ILE A 277 -8.16 8.07 -14.05
CA ILE A 277 -7.39 7.46 -12.97
C ILE A 277 -7.29 5.94 -13.08
N SER A 278 -6.26 5.41 -12.47
CA SER A 278 -5.97 3.99 -12.29
C SER A 278 -5.76 3.65 -10.81
N ALA A 279 -5.57 2.38 -10.50
CA ALA A 279 -5.18 1.96 -9.15
C ALA A 279 -3.88 2.63 -8.69
N THR A 280 -2.94 2.87 -9.61
CA THR A 280 -1.69 3.58 -9.33
C THR A 280 -1.95 4.99 -8.77
N ASP A 281 -2.97 5.71 -9.26
CA ASP A 281 -3.31 7.04 -8.74
C ASP A 281 -3.88 6.95 -7.31
N LEU A 282 -4.67 5.91 -6.99
CA LEU A 282 -5.12 5.68 -5.61
C LEU A 282 -3.95 5.43 -4.66
N GLY A 283 -3.01 4.55 -5.04
CA GLY A 283 -1.86 4.17 -4.20
C GLY A 283 -0.77 5.23 -4.09
N PHE A 284 -0.50 6.00 -5.16
CA PHE A 284 0.65 6.92 -5.20
C PHE A 284 0.27 8.41 -5.21
N VAL A 285 -1.01 8.73 -5.39
CA VAL A 285 -1.49 10.11 -5.40
C VAL A 285 -2.43 10.38 -4.23
N VAL A 286 -3.51 9.62 -4.07
CA VAL A 286 -4.51 9.85 -3.01
C VAL A 286 -4.03 9.31 -1.66
N GLY A 287 -3.62 8.03 -1.59
CA GLY A 287 -3.16 7.38 -0.37
C GLY A 287 -2.06 8.13 0.39
N PRO A 288 -0.99 8.61 -0.27
CA PRO A 288 0.06 9.38 0.41
C PRO A 288 -0.40 10.69 1.05
N ARG A 289 -1.46 11.34 0.54
CA ARG A 289 -2.04 12.55 1.12
C ARG A 289 -2.78 12.23 2.41
N LEU A 290 -3.57 11.16 2.43
CA LEU A 290 -4.20 10.66 3.66
C LEU A 290 -3.15 10.22 4.67
N ASN A 291 -2.20 9.38 4.25
CA ASN A 291 -1.14 8.88 5.12
C ASN A 291 -0.25 9.99 5.72
N ALA A 292 -0.19 11.17 5.11
CA ALA A 292 0.58 12.29 5.65
C ALA A 292 -0.01 12.80 6.97
N ALA A 293 -1.34 12.82 7.11
CA ALA A 293 -2.00 13.17 8.37
C ALA A 293 -1.54 12.25 9.51
N GLY A 294 -1.69 10.93 9.39
CA GLY A 294 -1.28 9.98 10.43
C GLY A 294 0.24 9.85 10.64
N ARG A 295 1.06 10.56 9.86
CA ARG A 295 2.52 10.61 10.04
C ARG A 295 3.03 11.88 10.69
N LEU A 296 2.34 12.98 10.49
CA LEU A 296 2.77 14.31 10.95
C LEU A 296 1.84 14.89 12.00
N ASP A 297 0.58 14.43 12.04
CA ASP A 297 -0.48 14.95 12.91
C ASP A 297 -1.52 13.86 13.21
N ASP A 298 -2.81 14.18 13.14
CA ASP A 298 -3.96 13.34 13.44
C ASP A 298 -4.69 12.90 12.16
N MET A 299 -4.91 11.59 12.01
CA MET A 299 -5.66 11.01 10.90
C MET A 299 -7.14 11.45 10.87
N SER A 300 -7.67 12.00 11.93
CA SER A 300 -9.04 12.54 11.97
C SER A 300 -9.31 13.56 10.86
N LEU A 301 -8.28 14.32 10.44
CA LEU A 301 -8.37 15.22 9.27
C LEU A 301 -8.64 14.45 7.96
N GLY A 302 -7.96 13.32 7.77
CA GLY A 302 -8.17 12.45 6.61
C GLY A 302 -9.58 11.85 6.59
N ILE A 303 -10.05 11.37 7.74
CA ILE A 303 -11.41 10.84 7.89
C ILE A 303 -12.45 11.94 7.66
N ALA A 304 -12.27 13.12 8.22
CA ALA A 304 -13.16 14.27 8.00
C ALA A 304 -13.25 14.63 6.50
N CYS A 305 -12.13 14.61 5.77
CA CYS A 305 -12.12 14.83 4.33
C CYS A 305 -12.95 13.77 3.58
N LEU A 306 -12.83 12.50 3.94
CA LEU A 306 -13.58 11.40 3.33
C LEU A 306 -15.08 11.42 3.71
N LEU A 307 -15.42 11.89 4.91
CA LEU A 307 -16.81 12.04 5.39
C LEU A 307 -17.49 13.29 4.83
N ALA A 308 -16.75 14.30 4.37
CA ALA A 308 -17.32 15.56 3.88
C ALA A 308 -18.36 15.32 2.76
N ASP A 309 -19.55 15.89 2.92
CA ASP A 309 -20.63 15.85 1.93
C ASP A 309 -20.61 17.08 1.00
N SER A 310 -20.08 18.20 1.48
CA SER A 310 -19.92 19.43 0.71
C SER A 310 -18.63 19.41 -0.12
N PRO A 311 -18.68 19.67 -1.44
CA PRO A 311 -17.48 19.82 -2.27
C PRO A 311 -16.51 20.91 -1.77
N ASP A 312 -17.03 22.01 -1.23
CA ASP A 312 -16.20 23.12 -0.74
C ASP A 312 -15.44 22.72 0.53
N GLU A 313 -16.10 22.04 1.47
CA GLU A 313 -15.45 21.51 2.66
C GLU A 313 -14.42 20.44 2.30
N ALA A 314 -14.77 19.49 1.43
CA ALA A 314 -13.88 18.47 0.93
C ALA A 314 -12.62 19.09 0.30
N ARG A 315 -12.77 20.13 -0.52
CA ARG A 315 -11.64 20.85 -1.14
C ARG A 315 -10.75 21.53 -0.11
N ARG A 316 -11.33 22.17 0.90
CA ARG A 316 -10.57 22.78 1.99
C ARG A 316 -9.69 21.75 2.71
N LEU A 317 -10.30 20.64 3.14
CA LEU A 317 -9.61 19.55 3.85
C LEU A 317 -8.57 18.84 2.95
N ALA A 318 -8.89 18.61 1.68
CA ALA A 318 -7.95 18.02 0.72
C ALA A 318 -6.74 18.94 0.45
N THR A 319 -6.91 20.26 0.46
CA THR A 319 -5.81 21.21 0.33
C THR A 319 -4.87 21.15 1.53
N GLU A 320 -5.41 21.02 2.73
CA GLU A 320 -4.64 20.86 3.97
C GLU A 320 -3.84 19.56 3.95
N LEU A 321 -4.47 18.44 3.57
CA LEU A 321 -3.80 17.15 3.39
C LEU A 321 -2.71 17.18 2.31
N ASP A 322 -2.92 17.91 1.21
CA ASP A 322 -1.89 18.09 0.17
C ASP A 322 -0.70 18.89 0.70
N GLN A 323 -0.95 19.94 1.52
CA GLN A 323 0.13 20.67 2.17
C GLN A 323 0.93 19.77 3.12
N MET A 324 0.27 19.00 4.00
CA MET A 324 0.94 18.04 4.88
C MET A 324 1.76 17.01 4.09
N ASN A 325 1.27 16.54 2.96
CA ASN A 325 2.02 15.63 2.11
C ASN A 325 3.24 16.29 1.45
N ARG A 326 3.18 17.58 1.12
CA ARG A 326 4.35 18.35 0.65
C ARG A 326 5.39 18.49 1.77
N ASP A 327 4.96 18.82 2.97
CA ASP A 327 5.83 18.97 4.15
C ASP A 327 6.51 17.64 4.46
N ARG A 328 5.76 16.54 4.49
CA ARG A 328 6.32 15.20 4.63
C ARG A 328 7.37 14.88 3.56
N ARG A 329 7.11 15.24 2.29
CA ARG A 329 8.08 15.04 1.20
C ARG A 329 9.34 15.88 1.37
N SER A 330 9.21 17.09 1.88
CA SER A 330 10.36 17.94 2.18
C SER A 330 11.23 17.33 3.28
N ILE A 331 10.60 16.87 4.38
CA ILE A 331 11.30 16.14 5.45
C ILE A 331 11.97 14.87 4.90
N GLU A 332 11.25 14.06 4.10
CA GLU A 332 11.82 12.85 3.46
C GLU A 332 13.05 13.17 2.61
N THR A 333 13.01 14.27 1.84
CA THR A 333 14.12 14.68 0.98
C THR A 333 15.33 15.07 1.79
N GLY A 334 15.19 15.91 2.82
CA GLY A 334 16.27 16.29 3.71
C GLY A 334 16.89 15.09 4.44
N MET A 335 16.06 14.22 5.00
CA MET A 335 16.53 12.99 5.66
C MET A 335 17.26 12.04 4.69
N LYS A 336 16.81 11.98 3.43
CA LYS A 336 17.47 11.17 2.39
C LYS A 336 18.84 11.73 2.03
N GLU A 337 18.99 13.05 1.93
CA GLU A 337 20.27 13.70 1.67
C GLU A 337 21.25 13.43 2.81
N GLN A 338 20.82 13.59 4.06
CA GLN A 338 21.62 13.23 5.24
C GLN A 338 22.04 11.76 5.24
N ALA A 339 21.11 10.84 4.91
CA ALA A 339 21.44 9.41 4.84
C ALA A 339 22.44 9.10 3.72
N GLN A 340 22.38 9.82 2.58
CA GLN A 340 23.34 9.67 1.50
C GLN A 340 24.75 10.18 1.91
N GLU A 341 24.83 11.27 2.65
CA GLU A 341 26.09 11.78 3.22
C GLU A 341 26.69 10.79 4.21
N LEU A 342 25.87 10.20 5.09
CA LEU A 342 26.31 9.14 6.00
C LEU A 342 26.87 7.93 5.23
N LEU A 343 26.19 7.44 4.21
CA LEU A 343 26.65 6.33 3.39
C LEU A 343 27.95 6.67 2.63
N ALA A 344 28.06 7.89 2.11
CA ALA A 344 29.28 8.36 1.43
C ALA A 344 30.46 8.49 2.38
N SER A 345 30.25 8.89 3.64
CA SER A 345 31.30 9.00 4.66
C SER A 345 31.91 7.65 5.03
N LEU A 346 31.21 6.56 4.83
CA LEU A 346 31.72 5.20 5.04
C LEU A 346 32.78 4.82 3.99
N SER A 347 32.99 5.65 2.95
CA SER A 347 33.97 5.43 1.85
C SER A 347 33.88 4.06 1.19
N LEU A 348 32.71 3.46 1.19
CA LEU A 348 32.47 2.12 0.68
C LEU A 348 31.66 2.17 -0.63
N ASP A 349 32.12 1.45 -1.63
CA ASP A 349 31.27 1.05 -2.75
C ASP A 349 30.07 0.25 -2.22
N ILE A 350 28.99 0.21 -2.98
CA ILE A 350 27.79 -0.58 -2.60
C ILE A 350 28.15 -2.02 -2.23
N ALA A 351 29.17 -2.59 -2.90
CA ALA A 351 29.69 -3.93 -2.60
C ALA A 351 30.35 -4.04 -1.21
N GLY A 352 30.93 -2.95 -0.69
CA GLY A 352 31.57 -2.90 0.62
C GLY A 352 30.62 -2.54 1.77
N LEU A 353 29.36 -2.20 1.49
CA LEU A 353 28.38 -1.90 2.54
C LEU A 353 28.06 -3.15 3.39
N PRO A 354 27.73 -2.99 4.68
CA PRO A 354 27.15 -4.06 5.49
C PRO A 354 25.96 -4.70 4.80
N TRP A 355 25.72 -5.98 5.03
CA TRP A 355 24.56 -6.66 4.47
C TRP A 355 23.26 -6.20 5.13
N GLY A 356 23.29 -5.88 6.42
CA GLY A 356 22.22 -5.23 7.15
C GLY A 356 22.61 -3.80 7.52
N LEU A 357 21.87 -2.81 7.04
CA LEU A 357 22.14 -1.39 7.29
C LEU A 357 21.29 -0.87 8.45
N ALA A 358 21.91 -0.37 9.50
CA ALA A 358 21.26 0.36 10.57
C ALA A 358 21.76 1.82 10.54
N LEU A 359 20.86 2.76 10.30
CA LEU A 359 21.18 4.17 10.11
C LEU A 359 20.45 5.00 11.18
N TYR A 360 21.11 6.03 11.68
CA TYR A 360 20.56 6.94 12.67
C TYR A 360 21.06 8.36 12.44
N ASP A 361 20.20 9.30 12.69
CA ASP A 361 20.53 10.70 12.82
C ASP A 361 19.60 11.34 13.88
N PRO A 362 20.12 12.22 14.77
CA PRO A 362 19.34 12.82 15.83
C PRO A 362 18.20 13.72 15.34
N ASP A 363 18.32 14.23 14.11
CA ASP A 363 17.32 15.14 13.52
C ASP A 363 16.24 14.41 12.71
N TRP A 364 16.30 13.07 12.64
CA TRP A 364 15.30 12.33 11.86
C TRP A 364 13.95 12.25 12.56
N HIS A 365 12.88 12.42 11.74
CA HIS A 365 11.50 12.39 12.21
C HIS A 365 10.93 10.97 12.24
N GLN A 366 10.39 10.54 13.40
CA GLN A 366 9.86 9.19 13.61
C GLN A 366 8.77 8.79 12.58
N GLY A 367 7.90 9.71 12.17
CA GLY A 367 6.85 9.46 11.17
C GLY A 367 7.36 9.18 9.76
N VAL A 368 8.64 9.49 9.48
CA VAL A 368 9.23 9.43 8.12
C VAL A 368 10.30 8.35 7.99
N ILE A 369 10.91 7.86 9.09
CA ILE A 369 11.99 6.84 9.04
C ILE A 369 11.61 5.59 8.25
N GLY A 370 10.35 5.16 8.27
CA GLY A 370 9.90 3.99 7.51
C GLY A 370 9.94 4.22 5.98
N ILE A 371 9.70 5.45 5.54
CA ILE A 371 9.81 5.84 4.13
C ILE A 371 11.29 5.95 3.75
N LEU A 372 12.09 6.58 4.62
CA LEU A 372 13.53 6.68 4.43
C LEU A 372 14.18 5.29 4.29
N ALA A 373 13.88 4.37 5.21
CA ALA A 373 14.39 2.99 5.14
C ALA A 373 14.03 2.31 3.81
N ALA A 374 12.79 2.52 3.30
CA ALA A 374 12.39 2.00 2.00
C ALA A 374 13.21 2.60 0.86
N ARG A 375 13.47 3.92 0.86
CA ARG A 375 14.26 4.59 -0.18
C ARG A 375 15.73 4.16 -0.18
N ILE A 376 16.33 4.01 0.98
CA ILE A 376 17.71 3.53 1.07
C ILE A 376 17.80 2.06 0.64
N ARG A 377 16.84 1.21 1.04
CA ARG A 377 16.74 -0.17 0.56
C ARG A 377 16.63 -0.25 -0.97
N GLU A 378 15.82 0.60 -1.61
CA GLU A 378 15.68 0.65 -3.07
C GLU A 378 17.01 1.01 -3.76
N GLN A 379 17.81 1.88 -3.15
CA GLN A 379 19.10 2.32 -3.68
C GLN A 379 20.20 1.29 -3.47
N THR A 380 20.27 0.68 -2.29
CA THR A 380 21.38 -0.19 -1.88
C THR A 380 21.11 -1.67 -2.08
N HIS A 381 19.83 -2.05 -2.28
CA HIS A 381 19.34 -3.43 -2.26
C HIS A 381 19.82 -4.21 -1.03
N ARG A 382 19.74 -3.55 0.14
CA ARG A 382 20.06 -4.11 1.46
C ARG A 382 18.84 -4.00 2.37
N PRO A 383 18.66 -4.90 3.34
CA PRO A 383 17.71 -4.67 4.42
C PRO A 383 18.19 -3.47 5.23
N VAL A 384 17.30 -2.53 5.51
CA VAL A 384 17.61 -1.24 6.13
C VAL A 384 16.72 -1.00 7.33
N ILE A 385 17.32 -0.56 8.42
CA ILE A 385 16.64 0.00 9.58
C ILE A 385 17.07 1.47 9.72
N ALA A 386 16.09 2.37 9.73
CA ALA A 386 16.32 3.78 10.05
C ALA A 386 15.79 4.06 11.46
N PHE A 387 16.59 4.70 12.28
CA PHE A 387 16.27 5.07 13.66
C PHE A 387 16.09 6.58 13.80
N ALA A 388 15.14 6.98 14.63
CA ALA A 388 14.96 8.35 15.12
C ALA A 388 14.86 8.33 16.66
N PRO A 389 15.28 9.42 17.34
CA PRO A 389 15.15 9.51 18.78
C PRO A 389 13.67 9.59 19.21
N ASP A 390 13.36 9.12 20.42
CA ASP A 390 12.12 9.45 21.08
C ASP A 390 12.17 10.86 21.69
N GLU A 391 11.05 11.33 22.28
CA GLU A 391 10.98 12.67 22.88
C GLU A 391 11.99 12.90 24.00
N GLY A 392 12.45 11.84 24.67
CA GLY A 392 13.45 11.90 25.76
C GLY A 392 14.88 11.73 25.26
N GLY A 393 15.08 11.26 24.02
CA GLY A 393 16.40 10.99 23.44
C GLY A 393 17.12 9.76 24.01
N GLU A 394 16.55 9.07 24.99
CA GLU A 394 17.14 7.87 25.61
C GLU A 394 16.88 6.60 24.79
N LEU A 395 15.74 6.58 24.07
CA LEU A 395 15.34 5.46 23.21
C LEU A 395 15.37 5.86 21.74
N LEU A 396 15.67 4.87 20.90
CA LEU A 396 15.56 4.99 19.46
C LEU A 396 14.40 4.15 18.95
N LYS A 397 13.53 4.77 18.17
CA LYS A 397 12.46 4.12 17.42
C LYS A 397 12.99 3.76 16.04
N GLY A 398 12.99 2.48 15.71
CA GLY A 398 13.48 1.96 14.44
C GLY A 398 12.36 1.51 13.52
N SER A 399 12.51 1.76 12.23
CA SER A 399 11.65 1.21 11.19
C SER A 399 12.49 0.45 10.17
N ALA A 400 12.22 -0.86 10.07
CA ALA A 400 12.92 -1.77 9.18
C ALA A 400 12.19 -1.97 7.85
N ARG A 401 12.96 -2.14 6.78
CA ARG A 401 12.49 -2.56 5.45
C ARG A 401 13.39 -3.66 4.91
N SER A 402 12.78 -4.77 4.49
CA SER A 402 13.49 -5.95 4.00
C SER A 402 13.63 -5.97 2.48
N ILE A 403 14.43 -6.91 2.00
CA ILE A 403 14.55 -7.31 0.60
C ILE A 403 13.83 -8.65 0.37
N PRO A 404 13.48 -9.00 -0.88
CA PRO A 404 12.93 -10.32 -1.19
C PRO A 404 13.86 -11.45 -0.71
N GLY A 405 13.27 -12.49 -0.13
CA GLY A 405 14.01 -13.64 0.40
C GLY A 405 14.47 -13.50 1.86
N LEU A 406 14.31 -12.34 2.50
CA LEU A 406 14.63 -12.14 3.91
C LEU A 406 13.38 -11.78 4.73
N HIS A 407 13.08 -12.56 5.76
CA HIS A 407 11.99 -12.27 6.71
C HIS A 407 12.51 -11.42 7.86
N ILE A 408 12.26 -10.09 7.82
CA ILE A 408 12.91 -9.13 8.75
C ILE A 408 12.53 -9.36 10.22
N ARG A 409 11.30 -9.77 10.50
CA ARG A 409 10.88 -10.09 11.88
C ARG A 409 11.69 -11.26 12.45
N ASP A 410 11.96 -12.30 11.65
CA ASP A 410 12.71 -13.47 12.08
C ASP A 410 14.18 -13.10 12.33
N VAL A 411 14.74 -12.21 11.51
CA VAL A 411 16.08 -11.65 11.75
C VAL A 411 16.13 -10.92 13.09
N LEU A 412 15.13 -10.07 13.37
CA LEU A 412 15.07 -9.35 14.66
C LEU A 412 14.88 -10.31 15.84
N ALA A 413 14.08 -11.36 15.69
CA ALA A 413 13.94 -12.40 16.70
C ALA A 413 15.27 -13.16 16.95
N ALA A 414 16.05 -13.42 15.90
CA ALA A 414 17.38 -14.03 16.03
C ALA A 414 18.37 -13.09 16.73
N VAL A 415 18.31 -11.76 16.45
CA VAL A 415 19.11 -10.75 17.17
C VAL A 415 18.75 -10.74 18.65
N ASP A 416 17.48 -10.69 18.99
CA ASP A 416 16.98 -10.66 20.37
C ASP A 416 17.35 -11.93 21.16
N ALA A 417 17.18 -13.09 20.55
CA ALA A 417 17.51 -14.38 21.17
C ALA A 417 19.00 -14.50 21.49
N ARG A 418 19.89 -13.94 20.65
CA ARG A 418 21.35 -14.01 20.83
C ARG A 418 21.90 -12.90 21.72
N ASN A 419 21.19 -11.78 21.81
CA ASN A 419 21.60 -10.59 22.56
C ASN A 419 20.44 -10.11 23.46
N PRO A 420 20.09 -10.86 24.52
CA PRO A 420 18.96 -10.54 25.39
C PRO A 420 19.07 -9.12 25.94
N GLY A 421 17.98 -8.34 25.79
CA GLY A 421 17.89 -6.95 26.25
C GLY A 421 18.42 -5.89 25.28
N LEU A 422 18.97 -6.27 24.13
CA LEU A 422 19.38 -5.35 23.08
C LEU A 422 18.17 -4.70 22.39
N LEU A 423 17.08 -5.47 22.21
CA LEU A 423 15.79 -4.99 21.77
C LEU A 423 14.84 -4.85 22.96
N LYS A 424 14.25 -3.66 23.16
CA LYS A 424 13.22 -3.42 24.19
C LYS A 424 11.86 -3.93 23.72
N LYS A 425 11.54 -3.71 22.47
CA LYS A 425 10.30 -4.11 21.82
C LYS A 425 10.54 -4.21 20.32
N PHE A 426 9.98 -5.22 19.69
CA PHE A 426 9.93 -5.30 18.22
C PHE A 426 8.67 -6.05 17.76
N GLY A 427 8.29 -5.83 16.50
CA GLY A 427 7.18 -6.50 15.86
C GLY A 427 7.09 -6.15 14.38
N GLY A 428 6.30 -6.90 13.64
CA GLY A 428 6.15 -6.67 12.20
C GLY A 428 5.96 -7.95 11.43
N HIS A 429 6.22 -7.88 10.13
CA HIS A 429 6.02 -8.93 9.14
C HIS A 429 7.31 -9.17 8.33
N ALA A 430 7.21 -10.00 7.28
CA ALA A 430 8.36 -10.37 6.46
C ALA A 430 9.10 -9.16 5.86
N MET A 431 8.40 -8.15 5.37
CA MET A 431 8.98 -7.04 4.61
C MET A 431 9.16 -5.74 5.40
N ALA A 432 8.52 -5.60 6.55
CA ALA A 432 8.59 -4.40 7.38
C ALA A 432 8.41 -4.75 8.86
N ALA A 433 9.18 -4.06 9.72
CA ALA A 433 9.10 -4.22 11.17
C ALA A 433 9.38 -2.89 11.88
N GLY A 434 8.85 -2.75 13.09
CA GLY A 434 9.18 -1.68 14.02
C GLY A 434 9.94 -2.22 15.21
N MET A 435 10.84 -1.41 15.81
CA MET A 435 11.56 -1.79 17.03
C MET A 435 11.91 -0.58 17.87
N THR A 436 12.31 -0.86 19.11
CA THR A 436 12.85 0.15 20.04
C THR A 436 14.11 -0.41 20.69
N ILE A 437 15.17 0.40 20.74
CA ILE A 437 16.43 0.09 21.41
C ILE A 437 16.83 1.25 22.31
N ASP A 438 17.76 1.02 23.26
CA ASP A 438 18.44 2.11 23.97
C ASP A 438 19.38 2.83 22.98
N ALA A 439 19.47 4.16 23.06
CA ALA A 439 20.35 4.94 22.18
C ALA A 439 21.81 4.50 22.28
N ALA A 440 22.27 4.16 23.47
CA ALA A 440 23.63 3.66 23.73
C ALA A 440 23.89 2.27 23.10
N ALA A 441 22.86 1.54 22.72
CA ALA A 441 22.97 0.20 22.16
C ALA A 441 23.09 0.16 20.63
N LEU A 442 23.03 1.30 19.95
CA LEU A 442 22.96 1.38 18.48
C LEU A 442 24.12 0.67 17.77
N GLU A 443 25.35 0.86 18.23
CA GLU A 443 26.53 0.23 17.62
C GLU A 443 26.49 -1.30 17.76
N ALA A 444 26.18 -1.78 18.96
CA ALA A 444 26.04 -3.22 19.24
C ALA A 444 24.89 -3.85 18.43
N PHE A 445 23.77 -3.14 18.33
CA PHE A 445 22.64 -3.56 17.51
C PHE A 445 23.01 -3.64 16.02
N SER A 446 23.69 -2.61 15.49
CA SER A 446 24.12 -2.57 14.08
C SER A 446 24.98 -3.78 13.72
N ALA A 447 25.96 -4.12 14.57
CA ALA A 447 26.82 -5.29 14.37
C ALA A 447 26.02 -6.61 14.44
N ALA A 448 25.14 -6.74 15.43
CA ALA A 448 24.30 -7.93 15.59
C ALA A 448 23.30 -8.11 14.42
N PHE A 449 22.75 -7.02 13.93
CA PHE A 449 21.84 -7.03 12.78
C PHE A 449 22.54 -7.45 11.48
N ASP A 450 23.73 -6.87 11.18
CA ASP A 450 24.52 -7.27 10.00
C ASP A 450 24.90 -8.77 10.06
N ALA A 451 25.33 -9.25 11.22
CA ALA A 451 25.67 -10.66 11.42
C ALA A 451 24.46 -11.57 11.18
N ALA A 452 23.29 -11.22 11.73
CA ALA A 452 22.07 -12.00 11.55
C ALA A 452 21.58 -12.03 10.10
N VAL A 453 21.72 -10.91 9.37
CA VAL A 453 21.40 -10.85 7.94
C VAL A 453 22.33 -11.75 7.13
N ARG A 454 23.65 -11.75 7.39
CA ARG A 454 24.65 -12.60 6.71
C ARG A 454 24.38 -14.08 6.88
N GLU A 455 23.82 -14.48 8.01
CA GLU A 455 23.44 -15.87 8.24
C GLU A 455 22.12 -16.25 7.55
N ALA A 456 21.21 -15.29 7.35
CA ALA A 456 19.88 -15.54 6.85
C ALA A 456 19.78 -15.57 5.32
N ILE A 457 20.72 -14.95 4.59
CA ILE A 457 20.69 -14.87 3.11
C ILE A 457 22.05 -15.13 2.50
N THR A 458 22.07 -15.41 1.20
CA THR A 458 23.30 -15.52 0.40
C THR A 458 23.64 -14.19 -0.28
N GLU A 459 24.85 -14.08 -0.81
CA GLU A 459 25.30 -12.88 -1.52
C GLU A 459 24.47 -12.59 -2.77
N GLU A 460 23.98 -13.63 -3.46
CA GLU A 460 23.12 -13.50 -4.62
C GLU A 460 21.78 -12.82 -4.29
N ALA A 461 21.28 -12.97 -3.06
CA ALA A 461 20.07 -12.30 -2.62
C ALA A 461 20.23 -10.77 -2.52
N LEU A 462 21.47 -10.28 -2.47
CA LEU A 462 21.82 -8.86 -2.48
C LEU A 462 21.95 -8.28 -3.89
N GLU A 463 21.85 -9.11 -4.94
CA GLU A 463 21.80 -8.64 -6.32
C GLU A 463 20.42 -8.06 -6.63
N ALA A 464 20.38 -6.78 -7.01
CA ALA A 464 19.14 -6.16 -7.41
C ALA A 464 18.60 -6.80 -8.70
N SER A 465 17.32 -7.10 -8.73
CA SER A 465 16.66 -7.61 -9.93
C SER A 465 15.44 -6.78 -10.31
N ILE A 466 15.08 -6.80 -11.57
CA ILE A 466 13.86 -6.19 -12.10
C ILE A 466 13.13 -7.22 -12.96
N THR A 467 11.86 -7.45 -12.63
CA THR A 467 11.05 -8.45 -13.34
C THR A 467 10.27 -7.80 -14.48
N THR A 468 10.33 -8.41 -15.68
CA THR A 468 9.62 -7.96 -16.88
C THR A 468 8.68 -9.03 -17.42
N ASP A 469 7.79 -8.63 -18.29
CA ASP A 469 6.89 -9.51 -19.04
C ASP A 469 7.48 -9.89 -20.43
N GLY A 470 8.81 -9.72 -20.60
CA GLY A 470 9.51 -9.94 -21.87
C GLY A 470 9.37 -8.77 -22.85
N PRO A 471 9.81 -8.90 -24.11
CA PRO A 471 9.74 -7.84 -25.09
C PRO A 471 8.32 -7.68 -25.66
N LEU A 472 8.01 -6.46 -26.13
CA LEU A 472 6.93 -6.22 -27.07
C LEU A 472 7.46 -6.38 -28.49
N ALA A 473 6.64 -6.99 -29.35
CA ALA A 473 6.93 -7.02 -30.78
C ALA A 473 6.80 -5.60 -31.39
N PRO A 474 7.50 -5.27 -32.50
CA PRO A 474 7.42 -3.94 -33.09
C PRO A 474 6.00 -3.45 -33.38
N HIS A 475 5.11 -4.33 -33.81
CA HIS A 475 3.70 -4.01 -34.08
C HIS A 475 2.84 -3.83 -32.83
N GLU A 476 3.34 -4.21 -31.65
CA GLU A 476 2.70 -4.01 -30.34
C GLU A 476 3.12 -2.68 -29.68
N LEU A 477 4.17 -2.01 -30.19
CA LEU A 477 4.62 -0.70 -29.70
C LEU A 477 3.73 0.42 -30.26
N THR A 478 2.47 0.44 -29.82
CA THR A 478 1.44 1.36 -30.30
C THR A 478 0.72 2.08 -29.16
N LEU A 479 0.10 3.22 -29.49
CA LEU A 479 -0.73 3.97 -28.56
C LEU A 479 -1.93 3.12 -28.08
N ASP A 480 -2.50 2.30 -28.96
CA ASP A 480 -3.62 1.40 -28.63
C ASP A 480 -3.21 0.35 -27.60
N THR A 481 -2.01 -0.21 -27.72
CA THR A 481 -1.44 -1.11 -26.71
C THR A 481 -1.32 -0.41 -25.36
N ALA A 482 -0.83 0.85 -25.30
CA ALA A 482 -0.73 1.59 -24.05
C ALA A 482 -2.11 1.78 -23.40
N TYR A 483 -3.13 2.16 -24.17
CA TYR A 483 -4.50 2.26 -23.65
C TYR A 483 -5.07 0.92 -23.22
N THR A 484 -4.83 -0.14 -23.99
CA THR A 484 -5.29 -1.48 -23.66
C THR A 484 -4.70 -1.94 -22.33
N LEU A 485 -3.38 -1.80 -22.13
CA LEU A 485 -2.71 -2.17 -20.89
C LEU A 485 -3.24 -1.37 -19.69
N LYS A 486 -3.44 -0.06 -19.85
CA LYS A 486 -3.98 0.80 -18.80
C LYS A 486 -5.40 0.39 -18.37
N ARG A 487 -6.23 -0.08 -19.31
CA ARG A 487 -7.62 -0.49 -19.07
C ARG A 487 -7.77 -1.94 -18.63
N SER A 488 -6.74 -2.75 -18.79
CA SER A 488 -6.77 -4.20 -18.51
C SER A 488 -6.45 -4.55 -17.05
N GLY A 489 -6.22 -3.54 -16.18
CA GLY A 489 -6.10 -3.72 -14.73
C GLY A 489 -7.44 -4.15 -14.09
N PRO A 490 -7.53 -3.97 -12.76
CA PRO A 490 -6.61 -3.18 -11.90
C PRO A 490 -5.27 -3.90 -11.65
N TRP A 491 -4.18 -3.14 -11.79
CA TRP A 491 -2.82 -3.59 -11.49
C TRP A 491 -2.40 -3.15 -10.08
N GLY A 492 -1.60 -3.94 -9.39
CA GLY A 492 -1.11 -3.65 -8.05
C GLY A 492 -0.29 -4.77 -7.45
N GLN A 493 -0.29 -4.89 -6.14
CA GLN A 493 0.51 -5.88 -5.41
C GLN A 493 0.11 -7.31 -5.82
N HIS A 494 1.09 -8.17 -6.08
CA HIS A 494 0.95 -9.55 -6.61
C HIS A 494 0.23 -9.66 -7.97
N PHE A 495 -0.26 -8.56 -8.50
CA PHE A 495 -0.83 -8.46 -9.85
C PHE A 495 -0.23 -7.23 -10.57
N PRO A 496 1.12 -7.20 -10.74
CA PRO A 496 1.84 -6.00 -11.10
C PRO A 496 1.51 -5.48 -12.49
N GLU A 497 1.59 -4.15 -12.64
CA GLU A 497 1.48 -3.51 -13.94
C GLU A 497 2.50 -4.08 -14.92
N PRO A 498 2.11 -4.33 -16.17
CA PRO A 498 3.03 -4.86 -17.19
C PRO A 498 4.24 -3.96 -17.41
N ALA A 499 5.43 -4.55 -17.36
CA ALA A 499 6.69 -3.93 -17.69
C ALA A 499 7.45 -4.80 -18.69
N PHE A 500 8.03 -4.17 -19.69
CA PHE A 500 8.65 -4.86 -20.81
C PHE A 500 10.14 -4.54 -20.87
N ASP A 501 10.93 -5.44 -21.44
CA ASP A 501 12.35 -5.18 -21.74
C ASP A 501 12.62 -5.21 -23.23
N GLY A 502 13.60 -4.42 -23.68
CA GLY A 502 14.00 -4.39 -25.06
C GLY A 502 15.31 -3.67 -25.30
N GLU A 503 15.87 -3.92 -26.49
CA GLU A 503 17.10 -3.29 -26.96
C GLU A 503 16.77 -2.19 -27.97
N PHE A 504 17.37 -1.03 -27.79
CA PHE A 504 17.10 0.16 -28.58
C PHE A 504 18.39 0.88 -29.01
N GLU A 505 18.43 1.30 -30.26
CA GLU A 505 19.33 2.37 -30.67
C GLU A 505 18.87 3.68 -30.03
N VAL A 506 19.76 4.40 -29.41
CA VAL A 506 19.47 5.73 -28.83
C VAL A 506 19.89 6.78 -29.87
N ILE A 507 18.91 7.34 -30.58
CA ILE A 507 19.15 8.37 -31.62
C ILE A 507 19.55 9.69 -30.97
N ASN A 508 18.91 10.03 -29.83
CA ASN A 508 19.18 11.25 -29.09
C ASN A 508 18.85 11.06 -27.61
N GLN A 509 19.63 11.73 -26.77
CA GLN A 509 19.37 11.81 -25.33
C GLN A 509 19.63 13.24 -24.82
N ARG A 510 18.83 13.66 -23.84
CA ARG A 510 19.00 14.94 -23.15
C ARG A 510 18.41 14.94 -21.74
N ILE A 511 19.02 15.69 -20.85
CA ILE A 511 18.43 15.93 -19.52
C ILE A 511 17.36 17.03 -19.62
N VAL A 512 16.21 16.79 -18.99
CA VAL A 512 15.09 17.72 -18.88
C VAL A 512 14.70 17.88 -17.40
N GLY A 513 14.34 19.11 -16.99
CA GLY A 513 13.97 19.38 -15.60
C GLY A 513 15.10 18.99 -14.61
N GLU A 514 16.37 19.23 -15.00
CA GLU A 514 17.60 19.03 -14.22
C GLU A 514 17.96 17.57 -13.88
N ARG A 515 16.98 16.64 -13.91
CA ARG A 515 17.18 15.26 -13.40
C ARG A 515 16.43 14.14 -14.15
N HIS A 516 15.77 14.45 -15.26
CA HIS A 516 15.05 13.44 -16.04
C HIS A 516 15.72 13.23 -17.37
N LEU A 517 15.90 11.98 -17.79
CA LEU A 517 16.52 11.62 -19.06
C LEU A 517 15.42 11.44 -20.12
N LYS A 518 15.36 12.36 -21.08
CA LYS A 518 14.52 12.23 -22.27
C LYS A 518 15.31 11.53 -23.38
N LEU A 519 14.70 10.54 -24.00
CA LEU A 519 15.29 9.67 -25.00
C LEU A 519 14.48 9.71 -26.29
N VAL A 520 15.18 9.56 -27.42
CA VAL A 520 14.61 9.23 -28.73
C VAL A 520 15.16 7.86 -29.12
N LEU A 521 14.29 6.88 -29.21
CA LEU A 521 14.61 5.45 -29.26
C LEU A 521 14.14 4.83 -30.57
N ARG A 522 14.96 3.97 -31.19
CA ARG A 522 14.56 3.10 -32.28
C ARG A 522 14.71 1.64 -31.84
N PRO A 523 13.64 0.81 -31.92
CA PRO A 523 13.75 -0.60 -31.57
C PRO A 523 14.77 -1.30 -32.49
N ARG A 524 15.67 -2.12 -31.93
CA ARG A 524 16.72 -2.81 -32.69
C ARG A 524 16.16 -3.75 -33.77
N HIS A 525 15.03 -4.37 -33.53
CA HIS A 525 14.39 -5.32 -34.43
C HIS A 525 13.39 -4.67 -35.40
N GLY A 526 13.53 -3.36 -35.64
CA GLY A 526 12.68 -2.59 -36.54
C GLY A 526 11.48 -1.97 -35.84
N GLY A 527 10.86 -0.98 -36.47
CA GLY A 527 9.72 -0.23 -35.95
C GLY A 527 9.94 1.28 -36.01
N ASP A 528 8.94 2.02 -35.55
CA ASP A 528 8.96 3.48 -35.52
C ASP A 528 9.89 4.02 -34.45
N VAL A 529 10.31 5.27 -34.63
CA VAL A 529 11.06 6.03 -33.62
C VAL A 529 10.09 6.46 -32.51
N LEU A 530 10.48 6.19 -31.27
CA LEU A 530 9.65 6.38 -30.09
C LEU A 530 10.29 7.37 -29.11
N ASP A 531 9.46 8.10 -28.40
CA ASP A 531 9.87 8.88 -27.26
C ASP A 531 10.00 8.02 -26.00
N GLY A 532 11.09 8.19 -25.26
CA GLY A 532 11.29 7.60 -23.94
C GLY A 532 11.55 8.68 -22.89
N ILE A 533 11.20 8.39 -21.63
CA ILE A 533 11.55 9.22 -20.47
C ILE A 533 11.87 8.36 -19.27
N ALA A 534 13.04 8.59 -18.68
CA ALA A 534 13.43 8.02 -17.39
C ALA A 534 13.43 9.16 -16.34
N PHE A 535 12.63 9.00 -15.29
CA PHE A 535 12.49 9.99 -14.24
C PHE A 535 13.57 9.83 -13.17
N ASN A 536 14.08 10.96 -12.65
CA ASN A 536 15.01 11.02 -11.51
C ASN A 536 16.31 10.21 -11.71
N THR A 537 16.85 10.22 -12.93
CA THR A 537 18.12 9.56 -13.26
C THR A 537 19.37 10.31 -12.75
N GLY A 538 19.20 11.57 -12.33
CA GLY A 538 20.31 12.48 -12.04
C GLY A 538 20.82 13.21 -13.28
N ALA A 539 21.80 14.09 -13.09
CA ALA A 539 22.40 14.87 -14.18
C ALA A 539 23.49 14.08 -14.93
N GLU A 540 24.12 13.13 -14.25
CA GLU A 540 25.20 12.32 -14.83
C GLU A 540 24.67 10.97 -15.27
N VAL A 541 24.54 10.77 -16.59
CA VAL A 541 24.14 9.51 -17.21
C VAL A 541 25.12 9.16 -18.32
N PRO A 542 25.38 7.85 -18.59
CA PRO A 542 26.19 7.43 -19.72
C PRO A 542 25.66 7.97 -21.05
N ASP A 543 26.55 8.15 -22.03
CA ASP A 543 26.15 8.49 -23.38
C ASP A 543 25.73 7.23 -24.15
N PHE A 544 24.44 6.93 -24.09
CA PHE A 544 23.83 5.76 -24.74
C PHE A 544 23.77 5.88 -26.27
N THR A 545 24.01 7.07 -26.84
CA THR A 545 24.00 7.24 -28.32
C THR A 545 25.15 6.52 -28.99
N ARG A 546 26.19 6.15 -28.23
CA ARG A 546 27.37 5.44 -28.72
C ARG A 546 27.28 3.93 -28.60
N THR A 547 26.50 3.43 -27.65
CA THR A 547 26.43 2.00 -27.31
C THR A 547 25.09 1.38 -27.61
N GLY A 548 24.01 2.21 -27.72
CA GLY A 548 22.65 1.75 -27.60
C GLY A 548 22.30 1.46 -26.14
N ALA A 549 21.07 1.05 -25.90
CA ALA A 549 20.57 0.78 -24.56
C ALA A 549 19.67 -0.43 -24.51
N ARG A 550 19.80 -1.21 -23.45
CA ARG A 550 18.76 -2.13 -22.99
C ARG A 550 17.93 -1.42 -21.92
N ILE A 551 16.62 -1.38 -22.12
CA ILE A 551 15.72 -0.67 -21.21
C ILE A 551 14.63 -1.60 -20.69
N VAL A 552 14.17 -1.30 -19.45
CA VAL A 552 12.89 -1.81 -18.92
C VAL A 552 11.92 -0.65 -18.94
N TYR A 553 10.74 -0.85 -19.52
CA TYR A 553 9.82 0.23 -19.82
C TYR A 553 8.35 -0.18 -19.69
N LYS A 554 7.49 0.83 -19.56
CA LYS A 554 6.02 0.72 -19.66
C LYS A 554 5.55 1.61 -20.81
N PRO A 555 4.73 1.12 -21.73
CA PRO A 555 4.09 1.95 -22.74
C PRO A 555 3.05 2.87 -22.08
N ASP A 556 3.13 4.17 -22.36
CA ASP A 556 2.18 5.16 -21.84
C ASP A 556 1.67 6.10 -22.93
N ALA A 557 0.47 6.62 -22.74
CA ALA A 557 -0.15 7.60 -23.61
C ALA A 557 0.13 9.00 -23.09
N ASN A 558 1.19 9.62 -23.59
CA ASN A 558 1.57 10.98 -23.18
C ASN A 558 0.86 12.03 -24.00
N THR A 559 0.10 12.92 -23.35
CA THR A 559 -0.53 14.08 -24.01
C THR A 559 0.28 15.34 -23.72
N PHE A 560 0.87 15.88 -24.75
CA PHE A 560 1.62 17.14 -24.67
C PHE A 560 1.14 18.13 -25.76
N ARG A 561 0.76 19.35 -25.35
CA ARG A 561 0.23 20.40 -26.23
C ARG A 561 -0.92 19.93 -27.13
N GLY A 562 -1.84 19.12 -26.57
CA GLY A 562 -3.02 18.63 -27.29
C GLY A 562 -2.75 17.46 -28.25
N ARG A 563 -1.53 16.95 -28.33
CA ARG A 563 -1.20 15.74 -29.08
C ARG A 563 -0.90 14.59 -28.14
N THR A 564 -1.58 13.46 -28.33
CA THR A 564 -1.32 12.23 -27.58
C THR A 564 -0.46 11.31 -28.44
N GLN A 565 0.64 10.84 -27.87
CA GLN A 565 1.60 9.95 -28.52
C GLN A 565 2.04 8.84 -27.57
N LEU A 566 2.46 7.70 -28.14
CA LEU A 566 3.12 6.67 -27.36
C LEU A 566 4.44 7.21 -26.82
N GLN A 567 4.64 7.02 -25.51
CA GLN A 567 5.89 7.29 -24.81
C GLN A 567 6.27 6.07 -23.98
N LEU A 568 7.54 5.73 -23.93
CA LEU A 568 8.05 4.68 -23.06
C LEU A 568 8.48 5.32 -21.73
N LEU A 569 7.80 4.93 -20.64
CA LEU A 569 8.24 5.25 -19.27
C LEU A 569 9.35 4.27 -18.92
N VAL A 570 10.59 4.76 -18.82
CA VAL A 570 11.78 3.92 -18.63
C VAL A 570 12.05 3.80 -17.12
N ASP A 571 11.88 2.58 -16.61
CA ASP A 571 12.12 2.25 -15.19
C ASP A 571 13.58 1.87 -14.91
N TYR A 572 14.30 1.35 -15.94
CA TYR A 572 15.70 0.99 -15.87
C TYR A 572 16.36 1.11 -17.25
N ILE A 573 17.62 1.51 -17.29
CA ILE A 573 18.43 1.63 -18.51
C ILE A 573 19.87 1.23 -18.22
N GLU A 574 20.44 0.41 -19.11
CA GLU A 574 21.84 0.03 -19.12
C GLU A 574 22.42 0.13 -20.53
N PRO A 575 23.73 0.38 -20.67
CA PRO A 575 24.38 0.30 -21.98
C PRO A 575 24.25 -1.09 -22.56
N ALA A 576 23.98 -1.17 -23.88
CA ALA A 576 23.98 -2.42 -24.61
C ALA A 576 24.98 -2.29 -25.77
N ASP A 577 26.03 -3.09 -25.72
CA ASP A 577 27.01 -3.13 -26.81
C ASP A 577 26.46 -3.98 -27.95
N PHE A 578 26.03 -3.32 -29.02
CA PHE A 578 25.52 -3.99 -30.21
C PHE A 578 26.63 -4.36 -31.22
N GLY A 579 27.93 -4.16 -30.87
CA GLY A 579 29.04 -4.40 -31.79
C GLY A 579 29.03 -3.46 -33.00
N ALA A 580 29.67 -3.88 -34.09
CA ALA A 580 29.82 -3.07 -35.33
C ALA A 580 28.52 -2.89 -36.14
N ASP A 581 27.39 -3.40 -35.69
CA ASP A 581 26.10 -3.34 -36.41
C ASP A 581 25.38 -1.97 -36.35
N LEU A 582 25.96 -0.98 -35.66
CA LEU A 582 25.42 0.39 -35.57
C LEU A 582 25.94 1.34 -36.68
N ARG A 583 26.61 0.83 -37.74
CA ARG A 583 27.09 1.68 -38.84
C ARG A 583 26.33 1.48 -40.16
#